data_1a78e800b0dc72a32b7c2b5d9f13fb4f
#
_entry.id   1a78e800b0dc72a32b7c2b5d9f13fb4f
#
_cell.length_a   1.000
_cell.length_b   1.000
_cell.length_c   1.000
_cell.angle_alpha   90.00
_cell.angle_beta   90.00
_cell.angle_gamma   90.00
#
_symmetry.space_group_name_H-M   'P 1'
#
loop_
_entity.id
_entity.type
_entity.pdbx_description
1 polymer ?
#
loop_
_entity_poly.entity_id
_entity_poly.type
_entity_poly.pdbx_seq_one_letter_code
_entity_poly.pdbx_strand_id
1 'polypeptide(L)'
;MKKLVLLFSAISFLIACSNEPKKLPILGERSTKDTVINGKTVTDTIYQTIAPFRYYNQDSILISNTDYDGSIYVADFFFTTCNSICPIMHRNMLTVLEKYKSKKQVKFLSHSIDTKYDLPNRLKKYADKLGIRGNQWQFVHGSRDSIYDISAKNYLVAAYEDGAAPQGLVHQGWFVLIDKEKRIRGAYDGTKTDQVAQLMSDMDLLLQEYEQK
;
A
#
# COMPACT_ATOMS: atom_id res chain seq x y z
N MET A 1 35.45 17.99 68.43
CA MET A 1 35.57 18.17 66.94
C MET A 1 34.88 17.05 66.30
N LYS A 2 33.61 17.21 65.89
CA LYS A 2 32.81 16.15 65.23
C LYS A 2 32.85 16.37 63.72
N LYS A 3 33.47 15.47 63.00
CA LYS A 3 33.50 15.45 61.53
C LYS A 3 32.16 14.95 60.98
N LEU A 4 31.41 15.83 60.32
CA LEU A 4 30.16 15.52 59.63
C LEU A 4 30.52 14.99 58.22
N VAL A 5 30.29 13.70 57.98
CA VAL A 5 30.47 13.06 56.68
C VAL A 5 29.14 13.19 55.91
N LEU A 6 29.11 14.08 54.92
CA LEU A 6 28.00 14.23 53.98
C LEU A 6 28.12 13.09 52.91
N LEU A 7 27.23 12.09 53.00
CA LEU A 7 27.04 11.09 51.98
C LEU A 7 26.22 11.70 50.81
N PHE A 8 26.88 12.03 49.72
CA PHE A 8 26.23 12.43 48.49
C PHE A 8 25.74 11.16 47.75
N SER A 9 24.47 10.81 47.93
CA SER A 9 23.81 9.75 47.18
C SER A 9 23.54 10.22 45.76
N ALA A 10 24.37 9.83 44.81
CA ALA A 10 24.13 10.04 43.39
C ALA A 10 23.00 9.12 42.93
N ILE A 11 21.79 9.62 42.84
CA ILE A 11 20.65 8.94 42.20
C ILE A 11 20.87 9.05 40.70
N SER A 12 21.43 8.00 40.12
CA SER A 12 21.48 7.82 38.65
C SER A 12 20.05 7.58 38.12
N PHE A 13 19.43 8.61 37.58
CA PHE A 13 18.22 8.48 36.78
C PHE A 13 18.57 7.71 35.49
N LEU A 14 18.32 6.42 35.50
CA LEU A 14 18.25 5.64 34.26
C LEU A 14 17.00 6.10 33.49
N ILE A 15 17.18 7.04 32.58
CA ILE A 15 16.19 7.37 31.56
C ILE A 15 16.10 6.14 30.66
N ALA A 16 15.20 5.23 30.99
CA ALA A 16 14.78 4.17 30.09
C ALA A 16 14.00 4.85 28.95
N CYS A 17 14.70 5.19 27.86
CA CYS A 17 14.04 5.46 26.60
C CYS A 17 13.29 4.17 26.24
N SER A 18 11.98 4.12 26.44
CA SER A 18 11.12 3.10 25.86
C SER A 18 11.15 3.32 24.35
N ASN A 19 12.03 2.59 23.68
CA ASN A 19 11.99 2.45 22.23
C ASN A 19 10.75 1.60 21.88
N GLU A 20 9.57 2.19 21.96
CA GLU A 20 8.41 1.60 21.33
C GLU A 20 8.73 1.46 19.85
N PRO A 21 8.56 0.25 19.26
CA PRO A 21 8.86 0.06 17.86
C PRO A 21 7.99 1.02 17.03
N LYS A 22 8.65 1.79 16.16
CA LYS A 22 7.98 2.74 15.29
C LYS A 22 6.98 1.98 14.42
N LYS A 23 5.70 2.35 14.50
CA LYS A 23 4.63 1.78 13.67
C LYS A 23 4.19 2.79 12.64
N LEU A 24 3.86 2.29 11.44
CA LEU A 24 3.27 3.14 10.42
C LEU A 24 1.85 3.56 10.80
N PRO A 25 1.40 4.76 10.42
CA PRO A 25 0.02 5.18 10.62
C PRO A 25 -0.92 4.29 9.81
N ILE A 26 -2.19 4.24 10.25
CA ILE A 26 -3.29 3.69 9.46
C ILE A 26 -4.05 4.89 8.89
N LEU A 27 -4.16 4.97 7.57
CA LEU A 27 -4.82 6.05 6.85
C LEU A 27 -6.25 5.64 6.45
N GLY A 28 -7.07 6.63 6.10
CA GLY A 28 -8.47 6.43 5.73
C GLY A 28 -9.44 6.74 6.87
N GLU A 29 -10.72 6.46 6.63
CA GLU A 29 -11.79 6.72 7.58
C GLU A 29 -11.70 5.81 8.81
N ARG A 30 -12.21 6.32 9.93
CA ARG A 30 -12.28 5.58 11.21
C ARG A 30 -13.67 5.72 11.78
N SER A 31 -14.17 4.63 12.36
CA SER A 31 -15.37 4.61 13.17
C SER A 31 -15.10 3.91 14.49
N THR A 32 -16.01 4.00 15.43
CA THR A 32 -15.92 3.29 16.71
C THR A 32 -17.05 2.29 16.84
N LYS A 33 -16.78 1.17 17.49
CA LYS A 33 -17.78 0.18 17.85
C LYS A 33 -17.68 -0.15 19.33
N ASP A 34 -18.78 0.06 20.04
CA ASP A 34 -18.89 -0.33 21.43
C ASP A 34 -19.29 -1.80 21.55
N THR A 35 -18.58 -2.54 22.36
CA THR A 35 -18.87 -3.94 22.69
C THR A 35 -18.87 -4.10 24.20
N VAL A 36 -19.87 -4.78 24.76
CA VAL A 36 -19.91 -5.06 26.20
C VAL A 36 -19.20 -6.37 26.49
N ILE A 37 -18.09 -6.32 27.22
CA ILE A 37 -17.30 -7.48 27.65
C ILE A 37 -17.30 -7.51 29.19
N ASN A 38 -17.83 -8.56 29.79
CA ASN A 38 -17.91 -8.73 31.24
C ASN A 38 -18.59 -7.53 31.96
N GLY A 39 -19.65 -6.96 31.36
CA GLY A 39 -20.39 -5.81 31.91
C GLY A 39 -19.69 -4.46 31.77
N LYS A 40 -18.54 -4.39 31.10
CA LYS A 40 -17.82 -3.14 30.80
C LYS A 40 -17.91 -2.84 29.30
N THR A 41 -18.22 -1.59 28.96
CA THR A 41 -18.16 -1.13 27.57
C THR A 41 -16.70 -0.96 27.15
N VAL A 42 -16.33 -1.64 26.09
CA VAL A 42 -15.04 -1.51 25.41
C VAL A 42 -15.32 -0.88 24.04
N THR A 43 -14.68 0.24 23.75
CA THR A 43 -14.80 0.95 22.48
C THR A 43 -13.62 0.58 21.58
N ASP A 44 -13.90 -0.14 20.50
CA ASP A 44 -12.90 -0.50 19.49
C ASP A 44 -12.90 0.49 18.32
N THR A 45 -11.71 0.79 17.79
CA THR A 45 -11.58 1.58 16.57
C THR A 45 -11.61 0.66 15.35
N ILE A 46 -12.56 0.91 14.45
CA ILE A 46 -12.67 0.22 13.16
C ILE A 46 -12.04 1.12 12.10
N TYR A 47 -11.04 0.58 11.40
CA TYR A 47 -10.35 1.26 10.32
C TYR A 47 -10.96 0.87 8.97
N GLN A 48 -10.96 1.81 8.03
CA GLN A 48 -11.29 1.53 6.64
C GLN A 48 -10.33 0.49 6.05
N THR A 49 -10.87 -0.44 5.29
CA THR A 49 -10.11 -1.46 4.56
C THR A 49 -10.46 -1.42 3.07
N ILE A 50 -9.56 -1.93 2.24
CA ILE A 50 -9.85 -2.11 0.82
C ILE A 50 -11.01 -3.07 0.66
N ALA A 51 -12.07 -2.61 -0.03
CA ALA A 51 -13.27 -3.42 -0.27
C ALA A 51 -12.96 -4.68 -1.08
N PRO A 52 -13.76 -5.74 -0.94
CA PRO A 52 -13.65 -6.91 -1.79
C PRO A 52 -13.76 -6.57 -3.27
N PHE A 53 -12.88 -7.14 -4.08
CA PHE A 53 -12.88 -6.99 -5.52
C PHE A 53 -12.70 -8.34 -6.23
N ARG A 54 -13.07 -8.40 -7.52
CA ARG A 54 -12.81 -9.53 -8.41
C ARG A 54 -12.49 -8.97 -9.80
N TYR A 55 -11.25 -9.20 -10.25
CA TYR A 55 -10.74 -8.66 -11.51
C TYR A 55 -10.01 -9.75 -12.30
N TYR A 56 -9.98 -9.63 -13.62
CA TYR A 56 -9.11 -10.46 -14.45
C TYR A 56 -7.72 -9.88 -14.48
N ASN A 57 -6.71 -10.70 -14.20
CA ASN A 57 -5.33 -10.28 -14.34
C ASN A 57 -4.83 -10.41 -15.80
N GLN A 58 -3.58 -10.02 -16.05
CA GLN A 58 -2.94 -10.09 -17.36
C GLN A 58 -2.89 -11.50 -17.97
N ASP A 59 -3.02 -12.54 -17.17
CA ASP A 59 -3.03 -13.94 -17.61
C ASP A 59 -4.47 -14.48 -17.76
N SER A 60 -5.48 -13.61 -17.77
CA SER A 60 -6.91 -13.93 -17.83
C SER A 60 -7.40 -14.80 -16.66
N ILE A 61 -6.71 -14.74 -15.53
CA ILE A 61 -7.10 -15.43 -14.30
C ILE A 61 -7.92 -14.46 -13.46
N LEU A 62 -9.08 -14.92 -12.98
CA LEU A 62 -9.89 -14.14 -12.05
C LEU A 62 -9.23 -14.15 -10.67
N ILE A 63 -8.84 -12.97 -10.19
CA ILE A 63 -8.24 -12.77 -8.88
C ILE A 63 -9.13 -11.89 -8.00
N SER A 64 -8.91 -11.94 -6.71
CA SER A 64 -9.66 -11.18 -5.72
C SER A 64 -8.72 -10.65 -4.63
N ASN A 65 -9.25 -9.87 -3.70
CA ASN A 65 -8.50 -9.42 -2.54
C ASN A 65 -7.99 -10.57 -1.65
N THR A 66 -8.59 -11.78 -1.71
CA THR A 66 -8.11 -12.96 -0.97
C THR A 66 -6.78 -13.51 -1.50
N ASP A 67 -6.45 -13.24 -2.77
CA ASP A 67 -5.14 -13.58 -3.33
C ASP A 67 -3.99 -12.79 -2.70
N TYR A 68 -4.31 -11.75 -1.93
CA TYR A 68 -3.38 -10.89 -1.20
C TYR A 68 -3.38 -11.16 0.32
N ASP A 69 -4.09 -12.19 0.79
CA ASP A 69 -4.13 -12.55 2.20
C ASP A 69 -2.72 -12.91 2.72
N GLY A 70 -2.42 -12.44 3.92
CA GLY A 70 -1.10 -12.62 4.53
C GLY A 70 0.04 -11.83 3.88
N SER A 71 -0.24 -11.03 2.84
CA SER A 71 0.74 -10.20 2.14
C SER A 71 0.54 -8.72 2.44
N ILE A 72 1.63 -7.95 2.45
CA ILE A 72 1.57 -6.52 2.18
C ILE A 72 1.63 -6.30 0.68
N TYR A 73 1.02 -5.25 0.17
CA TYR A 73 1.13 -4.95 -1.25
C TYR A 73 1.14 -3.45 -1.56
N VAL A 74 1.72 -3.11 -2.71
CA VAL A 74 1.70 -1.76 -3.26
C VAL A 74 0.71 -1.74 -4.42
N ALA A 75 -0.25 -0.82 -4.36
CA ALA A 75 -1.23 -0.61 -5.43
C ALA A 75 -0.96 0.70 -6.17
N ASP A 76 -1.25 0.70 -7.47
CA ASP A 76 -1.29 1.90 -8.31
C ASP A 76 -2.39 1.82 -9.37
N PHE A 77 -2.63 2.97 -10.02
CA PHE A 77 -3.59 3.12 -11.11
C PHE A 77 -2.87 3.64 -12.35
N PHE A 78 -3.13 3.03 -13.50
CA PHE A 78 -2.41 3.32 -14.74
C PHE A 78 -3.28 3.02 -15.96
N PHE A 79 -2.75 3.25 -17.15
CA PHE A 79 -3.27 2.71 -18.41
C PHE A 79 -2.14 2.50 -19.42
N THR A 80 -2.28 1.48 -20.29
CA THR A 80 -1.16 1.01 -21.12
C THR A 80 -0.70 2.01 -22.17
N THR A 81 -1.56 2.97 -22.56
CA THR A 81 -1.25 4.02 -23.55
C THR A 81 -0.74 5.32 -22.90
N CYS A 82 -0.64 5.40 -21.59
CA CYS A 82 -0.09 6.55 -20.89
C CYS A 82 1.38 6.75 -21.30
N ASN A 83 1.70 7.95 -21.80
CA ASN A 83 3.03 8.32 -22.24
C ASN A 83 3.70 9.39 -21.35
N SER A 84 3.06 9.76 -20.25
CA SER A 84 3.53 10.78 -19.31
C SER A 84 4.13 10.18 -18.04
N ILE A 85 3.33 9.96 -17.01
CA ILE A 85 3.81 9.55 -15.68
C ILE A 85 3.97 8.02 -15.52
N CYS A 86 3.12 7.19 -16.18
CA CYS A 86 3.15 5.74 -16.00
C CYS A 86 4.52 5.11 -16.33
N PRO A 87 5.25 5.52 -17.41
CA PRO A 87 6.58 4.96 -17.67
C PRO A 87 7.59 5.23 -16.55
N ILE A 88 7.48 6.39 -15.88
CA ILE A 88 8.33 6.76 -14.74
C ILE A 88 7.95 5.93 -13.53
N MET A 89 6.66 5.87 -13.20
CA MET A 89 6.12 5.09 -12.10
C MET A 89 6.52 3.62 -12.20
N HIS A 90 6.25 2.97 -13.34
CA HIS A 90 6.53 1.55 -13.49
C HIS A 90 8.03 1.23 -13.50
N ARG A 91 8.88 2.15 -13.99
CA ARG A 91 10.34 2.01 -13.82
C ARG A 91 10.72 2.05 -12.33
N ASN A 92 10.15 2.95 -11.56
CA ASN A 92 10.37 3.03 -10.11
C ASN A 92 9.81 1.80 -9.39
N MET A 93 8.63 1.31 -9.79
CA MET A 93 8.05 0.08 -9.23
C MET A 93 8.93 -1.16 -9.50
N LEU A 94 9.59 -1.23 -10.67
CA LEU A 94 10.57 -2.28 -10.96
C LEU A 94 11.73 -2.28 -9.97
N THR A 95 12.20 -1.10 -9.51
CA THR A 95 13.23 -0.99 -8.48
C THR A 95 12.74 -1.55 -7.14
N VAL A 96 11.48 -1.27 -6.79
CA VAL A 96 10.85 -1.83 -5.58
C VAL A 96 10.71 -3.34 -5.72
N LEU A 97 10.19 -3.84 -6.85
CA LEU A 97 10.04 -5.27 -7.12
C LEU A 97 11.38 -6.00 -6.99
N GLU A 98 12.46 -5.47 -7.58
CA GLU A 98 13.78 -6.09 -7.52
C GLU A 98 14.29 -6.23 -6.08
N LYS A 99 14.08 -5.22 -5.22
CA LYS A 99 14.43 -5.30 -3.80
C LYS A 99 13.67 -6.41 -3.07
N TYR A 100 12.41 -6.63 -3.42
CA TYR A 100 11.53 -7.57 -2.70
C TYR A 100 11.22 -8.86 -3.47
N LYS A 101 11.92 -9.16 -4.56
CA LYS A 101 11.64 -10.33 -5.42
C LYS A 101 11.69 -11.69 -4.70
N SER A 102 12.48 -11.80 -3.64
CA SER A 102 12.58 -13.02 -2.82
C SER A 102 11.53 -13.10 -1.70
N LYS A 103 10.82 -12.01 -1.43
CA LYS A 103 9.82 -11.93 -0.34
C LYS A 103 8.42 -12.20 -0.88
N LYS A 104 7.96 -13.45 -0.80
CA LYS A 104 6.64 -13.89 -1.32
C LYS A 104 5.45 -13.15 -0.71
N GLN A 105 5.59 -12.64 0.52
CA GLN A 105 4.58 -11.85 1.22
C GLN A 105 4.55 -10.37 0.80
N VAL A 106 5.34 -9.97 -0.18
CA VAL A 106 5.29 -8.65 -0.80
C VAL A 106 4.73 -8.80 -2.21
N LYS A 107 3.65 -8.10 -2.53
CA LYS A 107 2.98 -8.15 -3.82
C LYS A 107 2.75 -6.75 -4.39
N PHE A 108 2.40 -6.69 -5.67
CA PHE A 108 2.11 -5.46 -6.40
C PHE A 108 0.82 -5.64 -7.20
N LEU A 109 0.01 -4.59 -7.28
CA LEU A 109 -1.30 -4.62 -7.93
C LEU A 109 -1.55 -3.33 -8.69
N SER A 110 -1.46 -3.38 -10.01
CA SER A 110 -1.71 -2.25 -10.89
C SER A 110 -3.08 -2.35 -11.54
N HIS A 111 -3.95 -1.38 -11.25
CA HIS A 111 -5.31 -1.33 -11.77
C HIS A 111 -5.32 -0.50 -13.05
N SER A 112 -5.76 -1.09 -14.18
CA SER A 112 -5.98 -0.27 -15.37
C SER A 112 -7.27 0.53 -15.26
N ILE A 113 -7.17 1.84 -15.49
CA ILE A 113 -8.31 2.75 -15.58
C ILE A 113 -8.88 2.84 -17.00
N ASP A 114 -8.17 2.32 -18.01
CA ASP A 114 -8.68 2.18 -19.38
C ASP A 114 -9.45 0.87 -19.53
N THR A 115 -10.59 0.81 -18.89
CA THR A 115 -11.41 -0.41 -18.82
C THR A 115 -12.00 -0.84 -20.17
N LYS A 116 -11.89 0.02 -21.20
CA LYS A 116 -12.37 -0.28 -22.54
C LYS A 116 -11.31 -0.99 -23.40
N TYR A 117 -10.06 -0.57 -23.30
CA TYR A 117 -8.99 -1.03 -24.18
C TYR A 117 -7.97 -1.93 -23.50
N ASP A 118 -7.74 -1.78 -22.21
CA ASP A 118 -6.74 -2.55 -21.46
C ASP A 118 -7.31 -3.91 -21.01
N LEU A 119 -7.73 -4.71 -21.99
CA LEU A 119 -8.16 -6.09 -21.76
C LEU A 119 -6.95 -6.96 -21.33
N PRO A 120 -7.17 -8.15 -20.74
CA PRO A 120 -6.10 -9.01 -20.23
C PRO A 120 -4.97 -9.29 -21.24
N ASN A 121 -5.28 -9.53 -22.50
CA ASN A 121 -4.27 -9.76 -23.54
C ASN A 121 -3.36 -8.54 -23.79
N ARG A 122 -3.88 -7.33 -23.61
CA ARG A 122 -3.11 -6.08 -23.73
C ARG A 122 -2.27 -5.85 -22.47
N LEU A 123 -2.84 -6.10 -21.30
CA LEU A 123 -2.12 -6.09 -20.04
C LEU A 123 -0.98 -7.10 -20.04
N LYS A 124 -1.17 -8.29 -20.63
CA LYS A 124 -0.11 -9.29 -20.80
C LYS A 124 1.06 -8.76 -21.62
N LYS A 125 0.78 -8.16 -22.78
CA LYS A 125 1.84 -7.54 -23.61
C LYS A 125 2.57 -6.44 -22.88
N TYR A 126 1.85 -5.66 -22.05
CA TYR A 126 2.43 -4.61 -21.24
C TYR A 126 3.35 -5.17 -20.15
N ALA A 127 2.89 -6.16 -19.40
CA ALA A 127 3.68 -6.88 -18.39
C ALA A 127 4.95 -7.51 -19.01
N ASP A 128 4.79 -8.15 -20.18
CA ASP A 128 5.91 -8.75 -20.91
C ASP A 128 6.96 -7.72 -21.33
N LYS A 129 6.53 -6.54 -21.81
CA LYS A 129 7.41 -5.40 -22.12
C LYS A 129 8.21 -4.90 -20.91
N LEU A 130 7.60 -4.94 -19.72
CA LEU A 130 8.26 -4.59 -18.47
C LEU A 130 9.15 -5.72 -17.91
N GLY A 131 9.15 -6.91 -18.53
CA GLY A 131 9.89 -8.07 -18.06
C GLY A 131 9.23 -8.78 -16.86
N ILE A 132 7.97 -8.48 -16.55
CA ILE A 132 7.26 -9.04 -15.40
C ILE A 132 6.88 -10.50 -15.71
N ARG A 133 7.17 -11.37 -14.75
CA ARG A 133 6.87 -12.81 -14.78
C ARG A 133 6.31 -13.26 -13.43
N GLY A 134 5.46 -14.27 -13.48
CA GLY A 134 4.82 -14.82 -12.26
C GLY A 134 3.72 -13.92 -11.72
N ASN A 135 3.38 -14.11 -10.44
CA ASN A 135 2.21 -13.53 -9.79
C ASN A 135 2.53 -12.48 -8.70
N GLN A 136 3.80 -12.09 -8.55
CA GLN A 136 4.18 -11.12 -7.54
C GLN A 136 3.71 -9.71 -7.90
N TRP A 137 3.72 -9.37 -9.19
CA TRP A 137 3.13 -8.13 -9.71
C TRP A 137 2.06 -8.46 -10.73
N GLN A 138 0.82 -8.06 -10.46
CA GLN A 138 -0.34 -8.32 -11.29
C GLN A 138 -0.94 -7.02 -11.81
N PHE A 139 -1.31 -7.02 -13.08
CA PHE A 139 -2.02 -5.95 -13.77
C PHE A 139 -3.46 -6.39 -13.98
N VAL A 140 -4.42 -5.59 -13.53
CA VAL A 140 -5.82 -6.03 -13.51
C VAL A 140 -6.73 -5.16 -14.33
N HIS A 141 -7.73 -5.82 -14.88
CA HIS A 141 -8.87 -5.27 -15.62
C HIS A 141 -10.16 -5.61 -14.89
N GLY A 142 -11.02 -4.61 -14.74
CA GLY A 142 -12.36 -4.74 -14.15
C GLY A 142 -13.39 -3.88 -14.88
N SER A 143 -14.63 -3.88 -14.41
CA SER A 143 -15.63 -2.96 -14.95
C SER A 143 -15.27 -1.51 -14.60
N ARG A 144 -15.70 -0.57 -15.43
CA ARG A 144 -15.46 0.86 -15.25
C ARG A 144 -15.83 1.34 -13.85
N ASP A 145 -17.09 1.10 -13.47
CA ASP A 145 -17.60 1.58 -12.20
C ASP A 145 -16.83 0.97 -11.01
N SER A 146 -16.50 -0.32 -11.09
CA SER A 146 -15.74 -0.99 -10.03
C SER A 146 -14.31 -0.44 -9.88
N ILE A 147 -13.60 -0.18 -10.99
CA ILE A 147 -12.24 0.37 -10.96
C ILE A 147 -12.23 1.80 -10.42
N TYR A 148 -13.15 2.65 -10.89
CA TYR A 148 -13.21 4.04 -10.43
C TYR A 148 -13.72 4.14 -8.98
N ASP A 149 -14.69 3.33 -8.59
CA ASP A 149 -15.18 3.28 -7.22
C ASP A 149 -14.10 2.83 -6.24
N ILE A 150 -13.36 1.76 -6.55
CA ILE A 150 -12.32 1.26 -5.64
C ILE A 150 -11.15 2.26 -5.55
N SER A 151 -10.79 2.95 -6.65
CA SER A 151 -9.74 3.97 -6.63
C SER A 151 -10.10 5.12 -5.70
N ALA A 152 -11.28 5.70 -5.87
CA ALA A 152 -11.70 6.88 -5.13
C ALA A 152 -12.09 6.59 -3.68
N LYS A 153 -12.87 5.52 -3.45
CA LYS A 153 -13.47 5.23 -2.14
C LYS A 153 -12.56 4.40 -1.23
N ASN A 154 -11.69 3.57 -1.79
CA ASN A 154 -10.90 2.63 -1.00
C ASN A 154 -9.41 2.95 -1.01
N TYR A 155 -8.81 3.20 -2.18
CA TYR A 155 -7.40 3.59 -2.27
C TYR A 155 -7.18 5.10 -2.08
N LEU A 156 -8.24 5.91 -2.10
CA LEU A 156 -8.20 7.37 -1.96
C LEU A 156 -7.35 8.04 -3.06
N VAL A 157 -7.32 7.43 -4.24
CA VAL A 157 -6.59 7.91 -5.43
C VAL A 157 -7.61 8.37 -6.46
N ALA A 158 -7.46 9.62 -6.92
CA ALA A 158 -8.31 10.12 -7.98
C ALA A 158 -7.92 9.48 -9.33
N ALA A 159 -8.89 8.84 -9.96
CA ALA A 159 -8.83 8.33 -11.33
C ALA A 159 -10.19 8.59 -11.99
N TYR A 160 -10.20 9.20 -13.17
CA TYR A 160 -11.44 9.57 -13.86
C TYR A 160 -11.20 9.82 -15.36
N GLU A 161 -12.30 9.81 -16.11
CA GLU A 161 -12.30 10.23 -17.52
C GLU A 161 -12.42 11.75 -17.61
N ASP A 162 -11.57 12.36 -18.44
CA ASP A 162 -11.61 13.79 -18.75
C ASP A 162 -11.32 13.98 -20.24
N GLY A 163 -12.35 14.37 -20.99
CA GLY A 163 -12.23 14.61 -22.43
C GLY A 163 -11.23 15.71 -22.81
N ALA A 164 -10.83 16.58 -21.87
CA ALA A 164 -9.80 17.59 -22.07
C ALA A 164 -8.37 17.03 -21.82
N ALA A 165 -8.23 15.89 -21.16
CA ALA A 165 -6.95 15.25 -20.95
C ALA A 165 -6.39 14.68 -22.27
N PRO A 166 -5.05 14.67 -22.47
CA PRO A 166 -4.43 14.23 -23.73
C PRO A 166 -4.83 12.85 -24.23
N GLN A 167 -5.22 11.94 -23.32
CA GLN A 167 -5.69 10.58 -23.64
C GLN A 167 -7.09 10.30 -23.09
N GLY A 168 -7.83 11.34 -22.69
CA GLY A 168 -9.17 11.20 -22.13
C GLY A 168 -9.24 10.58 -20.74
N LEU A 169 -8.10 10.31 -20.11
CA LEU A 169 -7.98 9.63 -18.82
C LEU A 169 -7.03 10.39 -17.90
N VAL A 170 -7.40 10.53 -16.64
CA VAL A 170 -6.60 11.18 -15.61
C VAL A 170 -6.43 10.22 -14.43
N HIS A 171 -5.22 10.07 -13.95
CA HIS A 171 -4.90 9.42 -12.68
C HIS A 171 -3.77 10.15 -11.97
N GLN A 172 -3.76 10.03 -10.66
CA GLN A 172 -2.67 10.50 -9.83
C GLN A 172 -1.54 9.47 -9.78
N GLY A 173 -0.29 9.93 -9.65
CA GLY A 173 0.91 9.10 -9.65
C GLY A 173 1.22 8.41 -8.33
N TRP A 174 0.21 7.97 -7.57
CA TRP A 174 0.41 7.42 -6.23
C TRP A 174 0.70 5.92 -6.23
N PHE A 175 1.68 5.53 -5.41
CA PHE A 175 1.85 4.19 -4.88
C PHE A 175 1.23 4.13 -3.50
N VAL A 176 0.26 3.24 -3.31
CA VAL A 176 -0.45 3.08 -2.04
C VAL A 176 0.00 1.78 -1.38
N LEU A 177 0.57 1.89 -0.18
CA LEU A 177 1.03 0.75 0.62
C LEU A 177 -0.12 0.19 1.46
N ILE A 178 -0.40 -1.09 1.29
CA ILE A 178 -1.49 -1.80 1.97
C ILE A 178 -0.91 -2.92 2.86
N ASP A 179 -1.44 -3.04 4.07
CA ASP A 179 -1.04 -4.07 5.03
C ASP A 179 -1.81 -5.38 4.88
N LYS A 180 -1.45 -6.37 5.72
CA LYS A 180 -2.09 -7.70 5.72
C LYS A 180 -3.56 -7.67 6.12
N GLU A 181 -4.00 -6.65 6.86
CA GLU A 181 -5.39 -6.41 7.22
C GLU A 181 -6.14 -5.53 6.19
N LYS A 182 -5.54 -5.31 5.00
CA LYS A 182 -6.11 -4.51 3.90
C LYS A 182 -6.30 -3.02 4.23
N ARG A 183 -5.52 -2.45 5.16
CA ARG A 183 -5.57 -1.04 5.54
C ARG A 183 -4.48 -0.25 4.82
N ILE A 184 -4.74 1.00 4.49
CA ILE A 184 -3.74 1.90 3.91
C ILE A 184 -2.72 2.30 5.00
N ARG A 185 -1.43 2.11 4.71
CA ARG A 185 -0.33 2.45 5.62
C ARG A 185 0.55 3.59 5.11
N GLY A 186 0.41 3.96 3.85
CA GLY A 186 1.11 5.08 3.24
C GLY A 186 0.69 5.32 1.79
N ALA A 187 0.98 6.52 1.29
CA ALA A 187 0.82 6.90 -0.11
C ALA A 187 2.03 7.74 -0.52
N TYR A 188 2.62 7.42 -1.66
CA TYR A 188 3.90 7.96 -2.11
C TYR A 188 3.82 8.35 -3.58
N ASP A 189 4.36 9.51 -3.96
CA ASP A 189 4.46 9.89 -5.37
C ASP A 189 5.42 8.95 -6.10
N GLY A 190 4.85 8.03 -6.90
CA GLY A 190 5.60 7.02 -7.65
C GLY A 190 6.49 7.58 -8.75
N THR A 191 6.37 8.89 -9.07
CA THR A 191 7.24 9.58 -10.04
C THR A 191 8.52 10.11 -9.40
N LYS A 192 8.59 10.18 -8.05
CA LYS A 192 9.70 10.77 -7.30
C LYS A 192 10.54 9.70 -6.60
N THR A 193 11.82 9.68 -6.88
CA THR A 193 12.76 8.66 -6.36
C THR A 193 12.92 8.70 -4.85
N ASP A 194 12.87 9.88 -4.22
CA ASP A 194 12.91 10.05 -2.77
C ASP A 194 11.65 9.46 -2.09
N GLN A 195 10.47 9.67 -2.68
CA GLN A 195 9.22 9.08 -2.20
C GLN A 195 9.21 7.56 -2.37
N VAL A 196 9.79 7.05 -3.46
CA VAL A 196 9.95 5.60 -3.67
C VAL A 196 10.94 4.99 -2.67
N ALA A 197 12.01 5.71 -2.31
CA ALA A 197 12.92 5.29 -1.25
C ALA A 197 12.22 5.26 0.11
N GLN A 198 11.37 6.25 0.42
CA GLN A 198 10.55 6.26 1.63
C GLN A 198 9.56 5.08 1.65
N LEU A 199 8.86 4.80 0.53
CA LEU A 199 8.02 3.61 0.39
C LEU A 199 8.79 2.34 0.77
N MET A 200 9.99 2.13 0.23
CA MET A 200 10.79 0.95 0.54
C MET A 200 11.20 0.88 2.02
N SER A 201 11.53 2.00 2.64
CA SER A 201 11.82 2.06 4.09
C SER A 201 10.58 1.69 4.92
N ASP A 202 9.42 2.20 4.54
CA ASP A 202 8.16 1.94 5.25
C ASP A 202 7.66 0.51 5.00
N MET A 203 7.92 -0.08 3.84
CA MET A 203 7.68 -1.51 3.59
C MET A 203 8.53 -2.40 4.50
N ASP A 204 9.82 -2.07 4.71
CA ASP A 204 10.68 -2.80 5.63
C ASP A 204 10.16 -2.70 7.07
N LEU A 205 9.76 -1.49 7.50
CA LEU A 205 9.16 -1.28 8.81
C LEU A 205 7.85 -2.06 8.98
N LEU A 206 6.99 -2.05 7.96
CA LEU A 206 5.72 -2.78 7.98
C LEU A 206 5.92 -4.29 8.06
N LEU A 207 6.92 -4.84 7.37
CA LEU A 207 7.27 -6.25 7.48
C LEU A 207 7.73 -6.61 8.89
N GLN A 208 8.55 -5.75 9.52
CA GLN A 208 8.99 -5.94 10.91
C GLN A 208 7.83 -5.90 11.92
N GLU A 209 6.81 -5.04 11.71
CA GLU A 209 5.60 -5.00 12.56
C GLU A 209 4.89 -6.37 12.62
N TYR A 210 5.01 -7.20 11.58
CA TYR A 210 4.38 -8.53 11.49
C TYR A 210 5.29 -9.67 11.91
N GLU A 211 6.60 -9.48 11.96
CA GLU A 211 7.55 -10.48 12.48
C GLU A 211 7.58 -10.50 14.01
N GLN A 212 7.14 -9.41 14.64
CA GLN A 212 7.13 -9.24 16.11
C GLN A 212 5.81 -9.66 16.77
N LYS A 213 4.80 -10.05 15.99
CA LYS A 213 3.50 -10.58 16.47
C LYS A 213 3.50 -12.10 16.54
#